data_95f1449b9716d2a00d4b2ae2020d3d6e
#
_entry.id   95f1449b9716d2a00d4b2ae2020d3d6e
#
_cell.length_a   1.000
_cell.length_b   1.000
_cell.length_c   1.000
_cell.angle_alpha   90.00
_cell.angle_beta   90.00
_cell.angle_gamma   90.00
#
_symmetry.space_group_name_H-M   'P 1'
#
loop_
_entity.id
_entity.type
_entity.pdbx_description
1 polymer ?
#
loop_
_entity_poly.entity_id
_entity_poly.type
_entity_poly.pdbx_seq_one_letter_code
_entity_poly.pdbx_strand_id
1 'polypeptide(L)'
;MRGVRWASLVGIAVAAGCARDKDKAPNSSRAQQAQPTVATSVSGARIAFPHAGQPGEWQMPAGDYSNSRYSELSSITPANAANLRASWTFSTGVLRGHEGQPLVVGSTMYVITPYPNVAYAIDLAAEGQPLKWKLRPDNAQQAAGRACCDVVNRGAAYADGKIFYNLLDGHTIAVDAVSGRTLWRTRMGNLARGETMTMAPIVVKGKVIVGSSGGEMGVRGWIAALDVATGREVWRAYNIGPDRDVKVGPRFKPFYAHDRGKDLGASTWPGDTWKTGGGAVWGWLSYDPELNLIYHGTSNPGPWNQDQRLGDNKWTAAILARDADTGELVWALQTTPHDLWDYDAVNENILVDLPLKGAMRKALVHFDRNGFAYTVDRATGEVLIAEPFVPMNWSTGIDLTTGRPKMMPAKMPKQGEKVLDICPSLEGGKNQQPAAFSPQTGLFYVPTNNLCMDFESRAVTYIAGTPFIGALAPEKGGPGGYRGEFMAWDATTGRKVWGIREPYPVWGGALVTAGGVAFYGTLDGWFKAADARTGKLLWKFKVGSGVVGNPITYIGPDGKQYVAIYAGIGGDMGLLIAGDVAANLPYDVRERGTTLPDLSRWTSWGGMLFVFSL
;
A
#
# COMPACT_ATOMS: atom_id res chain seq x y z
N MET A 1 65.96 -22.36 -3.90
CA MET A 1 67.15 -22.19 -3.04
C MET A 1 66.78 -21.37 -1.83
N ARG A 2 67.05 -21.99 -0.67
CA ARG A 2 67.21 -21.39 0.68
C ARG A 2 66.04 -20.51 1.15
N GLY A 3 65.34 -20.80 2.21
CA GLY A 3 65.60 -21.68 3.37
C GLY A 3 65.48 -20.89 4.66
N VAL A 4 64.54 -21.28 5.54
CA VAL A 4 64.74 -21.45 6.98
C VAL A 4 64.86 -20.15 7.80
N ARG A 5 64.27 -19.91 8.95
CA ARG A 5 63.97 -20.72 10.17
C ARG A 5 63.12 -19.95 11.19
N TRP A 6 62.38 -20.68 11.98
CA TRP A 6 61.84 -20.52 13.31
C TRP A 6 62.65 -19.74 14.35
N ALA A 7 61.97 -19.03 15.24
CA ALA A 7 62.34 -18.95 16.67
C ALA A 7 61.11 -18.68 17.55
N SER A 8 60.83 -19.65 18.40
CA SER A 8 59.97 -19.55 19.59
C SER A 8 60.80 -18.99 20.76
N LEU A 9 60.15 -18.31 21.71
CA LEU A 9 60.50 -18.26 23.15
C LEU A 9 59.40 -17.48 23.90
N VAL A 10 58.62 -18.17 24.71
CA VAL A 10 58.70 -18.40 26.16
C VAL A 10 58.23 -17.21 27.02
N GLY A 11 57.18 -17.46 27.69
CA GLY A 11 56.35 -16.82 28.65
C GLY A 11 56.99 -16.28 29.92
N ILE A 12 56.28 -15.41 30.59
CA ILE A 12 56.33 -15.18 32.02
C ILE A 12 54.88 -14.94 32.50
N ALA A 13 54.49 -15.82 33.43
CA ALA A 13 53.29 -15.62 34.24
C ALA A 13 53.67 -14.79 35.49
N VAL A 14 52.86 -13.77 35.79
CA VAL A 14 52.87 -13.17 37.13
C VAL A 14 51.40 -13.18 37.60
N ALA A 15 51.21 -13.94 38.66
CA ALA A 15 49.98 -13.96 39.45
C ALA A 15 50.08 -12.92 40.58
N ALA A 16 49.06 -12.11 40.73
CA ALA A 16 48.69 -11.43 41.98
C ALA A 16 47.27 -10.88 41.73
N GLY A 17 46.24 -11.22 42.41
CA GLY A 17 45.91 -11.08 43.76
C GLY A 17 44.49 -10.55 43.81
N CYS A 18 43.57 -11.29 44.46
CA CYS A 18 42.15 -11.01 44.63
C CYS A 18 41.84 -9.62 45.20
N ALA A 19 40.84 -8.95 44.61
CA ALA A 19 39.88 -8.16 45.37
C ALA A 19 38.50 -8.33 44.71
N ARG A 20 37.58 -8.96 45.46
CA ARG A 20 36.16 -9.03 45.10
C ARG A 20 35.52 -7.69 45.45
N ASP A 21 35.07 -6.96 44.44
CA ASP A 21 34.02 -5.95 44.62
C ASP A 21 32.72 -6.48 44.01
N LYS A 22 31.73 -6.55 44.88
CA LYS A 22 30.34 -6.92 44.51
C LYS A 22 29.67 -5.64 44.08
N ASP A 23 29.67 -5.33 42.79
CA ASP A 23 28.80 -4.33 42.26
C ASP A 23 27.59 -4.97 41.56
N LYS A 24 26.45 -4.53 42.04
CA LYS A 24 25.10 -4.95 41.65
C LYS A 24 24.86 -4.78 40.15
N ALA A 25 24.48 -5.85 39.50
CA ALA A 25 23.86 -5.78 38.18
C ALA A 25 22.63 -4.86 38.23
N PRO A 26 22.41 -3.97 37.26
CA PRO A 26 21.17 -3.19 37.18
C PRO A 26 20.01 -4.11 36.87
N ASN A 27 19.01 -4.07 37.73
CA ASN A 27 17.73 -4.69 37.56
C ASN A 27 17.17 -4.37 36.18
N SER A 28 17.10 -5.34 35.27
CA SER A 28 16.32 -5.26 34.06
C SER A 28 14.85 -5.18 34.47
N SER A 29 14.33 -3.97 34.52
CA SER A 29 12.90 -3.74 34.62
C SER A 29 12.23 -4.44 33.43
N ARG A 30 11.65 -5.62 33.65
CA ARG A 30 10.66 -6.21 32.77
C ARG A 30 9.61 -5.13 32.50
N ALA A 31 9.63 -4.58 31.29
CA ALA A 31 8.51 -3.80 30.80
C ALA A 31 7.27 -4.69 30.95
N GLN A 32 6.38 -4.32 31.84
CA GLN A 32 5.07 -4.92 31.96
C GLN A 32 4.39 -4.76 30.60
N GLN A 33 4.27 -5.86 29.86
CA GLN A 33 3.34 -5.92 28.74
C GLN A 33 1.97 -5.61 29.31
N ALA A 34 1.37 -4.51 28.89
CA ALA A 34 0.01 -4.17 29.19
C ALA A 34 -0.87 -5.38 28.81
N GLN A 35 -1.66 -5.88 29.72
CA GLN A 35 -2.60 -6.96 29.44
C GLN A 35 -3.54 -6.48 28.33
N PRO A 36 -3.79 -7.31 27.29
CA PRO A 36 -4.70 -6.92 26.21
C PRO A 36 -6.09 -6.69 26.80
N THR A 37 -6.57 -5.47 26.69
CA THR A 37 -7.98 -5.16 26.95
C THR A 37 -8.81 -5.93 25.92
N VAL A 38 -9.75 -6.76 26.38
CA VAL A 38 -10.69 -7.44 25.48
C VAL A 38 -11.48 -6.37 24.74
N ALA A 39 -11.31 -6.33 23.41
CA ALA A 39 -12.01 -5.36 22.57
C ALA A 39 -13.51 -5.58 22.68
N THR A 40 -14.25 -4.57 23.14
CA THR A 40 -15.70 -4.53 22.97
C THR A 40 -15.98 -4.33 21.49
N SER A 41 -16.70 -5.28 20.86
CA SER A 41 -17.12 -5.14 19.45
C SER A 41 -17.91 -3.86 19.25
N VAL A 42 -17.63 -3.10 18.18
CA VAL A 42 -18.45 -1.96 17.77
C VAL A 42 -19.75 -2.53 17.18
N SER A 43 -20.78 -2.59 18.03
CA SER A 43 -22.08 -3.16 17.64
C SER A 43 -22.70 -2.34 16.50
N GLY A 44 -23.07 -3.03 15.41
CA GLY A 44 -23.78 -2.44 14.28
C GLY A 44 -22.91 -1.94 13.12
N ALA A 45 -21.58 -1.97 13.21
CA ALA A 45 -20.71 -1.67 12.09
C ALA A 45 -20.81 -2.75 11.00
N ARG A 46 -20.85 -2.37 9.72
CA ARG A 46 -20.97 -3.32 8.60
C ARG A 46 -20.17 -2.88 7.38
N ILE A 47 -19.77 -3.86 6.55
CA ILE A 47 -19.23 -3.60 5.21
C ILE A 47 -20.34 -2.97 4.36
N ALA A 48 -20.03 -1.91 3.62
CA ALA A 48 -21.03 -1.22 2.81
C ALA A 48 -21.56 -2.13 1.68
N PHE A 49 -20.65 -2.87 1.01
CA PHE A 49 -20.97 -3.73 -0.12
C PHE A 49 -20.26 -5.08 0.06
N PRO A 50 -21.00 -6.20 0.04
CA PRO A 50 -20.44 -7.52 0.30
C PRO A 50 -19.51 -7.99 -0.82
N HIS A 51 -18.85 -9.11 -0.56
CA HIS A 51 -17.89 -9.77 -1.44
C HIS A 51 -18.45 -9.96 -2.87
N ALA A 52 -17.62 -9.70 -3.88
CA ALA A 52 -17.95 -9.98 -5.28
C ALA A 52 -17.65 -11.44 -5.64
N GLY A 53 -18.52 -12.06 -6.43
CA GLY A 53 -18.39 -13.45 -6.88
C GLY A 53 -19.11 -14.47 -5.99
N GLN A 54 -18.81 -15.75 -6.22
CA GLN A 54 -19.38 -16.84 -5.43
C GLN A 54 -18.69 -16.93 -4.07
N PRO A 55 -19.40 -17.40 -3.03
CA PRO A 55 -18.75 -17.65 -1.74
C PRO A 55 -17.50 -18.52 -1.88
N GLY A 56 -16.40 -18.08 -1.30
CA GLY A 56 -15.12 -18.82 -1.37
C GLY A 56 -14.24 -18.50 -2.59
N GLU A 57 -14.63 -17.56 -3.46
CA GLU A 57 -13.80 -17.02 -4.54
C GLU A 57 -13.11 -15.71 -4.13
N TRP A 58 -12.16 -15.25 -4.97
CA TRP A 58 -11.47 -13.96 -4.83
C TRP A 58 -11.25 -13.34 -6.21
N GLN A 59 -12.24 -12.58 -6.70
CA GLN A 59 -12.31 -12.15 -8.10
C GLN A 59 -11.70 -10.76 -8.38
N MET A 60 -11.40 -9.98 -7.34
CA MET A 60 -10.88 -8.62 -7.45
C MET A 60 -9.86 -8.31 -6.34
N PRO A 61 -9.11 -7.21 -6.41
CA PRO A 61 -7.97 -6.96 -5.53
C PRO A 61 -8.26 -7.10 -4.04
N ALA A 62 -9.38 -6.59 -3.57
CA ALA A 62 -9.78 -6.63 -2.16
C ALA A 62 -10.87 -7.66 -1.82
N GLY A 63 -11.35 -8.42 -2.82
CA GLY A 63 -12.47 -9.35 -2.69
C GLY A 63 -13.84 -8.68 -2.84
N ASP A 64 -13.96 -7.38 -2.56
CA ASP A 64 -15.20 -6.60 -2.68
C ASP A 64 -14.94 -5.15 -3.13
N TYR A 65 -16.01 -4.44 -3.49
CA TYR A 65 -15.94 -3.03 -3.88
C TYR A 65 -15.69 -2.07 -2.72
N SER A 66 -15.87 -2.53 -1.49
CA SER A 66 -15.64 -1.75 -0.26
C SER A 66 -14.17 -1.69 0.17
N ASN A 67 -13.28 -2.44 -0.47
CA ASN A 67 -11.90 -2.64 -0.05
C ASN A 67 -11.78 -3.24 1.37
N SER A 68 -12.76 -4.07 1.78
CA SER A 68 -12.81 -4.57 3.16
C SER A 68 -11.75 -5.64 3.46
N ARG A 69 -11.31 -6.40 2.46
CA ARG A 69 -10.41 -7.56 2.62
C ARG A 69 -10.88 -8.52 3.73
N TYR A 70 -12.19 -8.63 3.84
CA TYR A 70 -12.88 -9.54 4.73
C TYR A 70 -13.38 -10.75 3.96
N SER A 71 -13.31 -11.92 4.60
CA SER A 71 -13.91 -13.14 4.06
C SER A 71 -14.88 -13.75 5.07
N GLU A 72 -16.03 -14.21 4.59
CA GLU A 72 -17.02 -14.92 5.38
C GLU A 72 -16.59 -16.35 5.74
N LEU A 73 -15.45 -16.83 5.21
CA LEU A 73 -14.90 -18.14 5.53
C LEU A 73 -14.48 -18.22 7.00
N SER A 74 -14.85 -19.31 7.68
CA SER A 74 -14.73 -19.42 9.14
C SER A 74 -14.11 -20.73 9.64
N SER A 75 -13.60 -21.58 8.74
CA SER A 75 -13.00 -22.86 9.15
C SER A 75 -11.68 -22.68 9.91
N ILE A 76 -10.92 -21.61 9.62
CA ILE A 76 -9.70 -21.26 10.33
C ILE A 76 -10.07 -20.29 11.46
N THR A 77 -9.83 -20.73 12.71
CA THR A 77 -10.22 -20.02 13.95
C THR A 77 -9.03 -19.83 14.88
N PRO A 78 -9.12 -19.00 15.92
CA PRO A 78 -8.08 -18.91 16.94
C PRO A 78 -7.71 -20.23 17.62
N ALA A 79 -8.67 -21.17 17.68
CA ALA A 79 -8.45 -22.47 18.30
C ALA A 79 -7.62 -23.44 17.45
N ASN A 80 -7.66 -23.32 16.12
CA ASN A 80 -7.00 -24.26 15.21
C ASN A 80 -5.91 -23.62 14.31
N ALA A 81 -5.79 -22.31 14.27
CA ALA A 81 -4.82 -21.62 13.41
C ALA A 81 -3.36 -22.08 13.64
N ALA A 82 -3.01 -22.55 14.84
CA ALA A 82 -1.70 -23.12 15.13
C ALA A 82 -1.38 -24.38 14.28
N ASN A 83 -2.39 -25.02 13.70
CA ASN A 83 -2.26 -26.23 12.87
C ASN A 83 -2.06 -25.91 11.38
N LEU A 84 -2.08 -24.65 10.97
CA LEU A 84 -1.84 -24.26 9.57
C LEU A 84 -0.49 -24.81 9.05
N ARG A 85 -0.51 -25.39 7.86
CA ARG A 85 0.66 -25.95 7.16
C ARG A 85 0.68 -25.43 5.72
N ALA A 86 1.87 -25.32 5.14
CA ALA A 86 2.00 -25.08 3.72
C ALA A 86 1.48 -26.32 2.96
N SER A 87 0.43 -26.12 2.18
CA SER A 87 -0.18 -27.19 1.37
C SER A 87 0.56 -27.36 0.05
N TRP A 88 0.89 -26.25 -0.60
CA TRP A 88 1.68 -26.22 -1.82
C TRP A 88 2.30 -24.84 -2.04
N THR A 89 3.25 -24.77 -2.96
CA THR A 89 3.93 -23.53 -3.32
C THR A 89 4.09 -23.44 -4.83
N PHE A 90 4.21 -22.22 -5.35
CA PHE A 90 4.46 -21.99 -6.77
C PHE A 90 5.53 -20.90 -6.94
N SER A 91 6.56 -21.19 -7.75
CA SER A 91 7.57 -20.20 -8.13
C SER A 91 7.07 -19.35 -9.28
N THR A 92 7.01 -18.03 -9.08
CA THR A 92 6.56 -17.09 -10.12
C THR A 92 7.60 -16.87 -11.22
N GLY A 93 8.86 -17.21 -10.97
CA GLY A 93 9.97 -16.95 -11.88
C GLY A 93 10.39 -15.47 -11.95
N VAL A 94 9.85 -14.63 -11.05
CA VAL A 94 10.22 -13.22 -10.90
C VAL A 94 10.68 -12.99 -9.48
N LEU A 95 11.83 -12.37 -9.26
CA LEU A 95 12.50 -12.40 -7.96
C LEU A 95 12.14 -11.25 -7.02
N ARG A 96 11.36 -10.25 -7.45
CA ARG A 96 11.08 -9.07 -6.60
C ARG A 96 9.79 -8.35 -6.97
N GLY A 97 9.25 -7.54 -6.04
CA GLY A 97 8.16 -6.61 -6.32
C GLY A 97 6.75 -7.19 -6.24
N HIS A 98 6.54 -8.28 -5.49
CA HIS A 98 5.27 -9.01 -5.41
C HIS A 98 4.26 -8.31 -4.49
N GLU A 99 3.85 -7.08 -4.81
CA GLU A 99 2.90 -6.28 -4.02
C GLU A 99 1.42 -6.64 -4.27
N GLY A 100 1.15 -7.57 -5.17
CA GLY A 100 -0.21 -8.00 -5.51
C GLY A 100 -0.74 -9.14 -4.66
N GLN A 101 -1.80 -9.74 -5.17
CA GLN A 101 -2.43 -10.97 -4.68
C GLN A 101 -2.88 -11.82 -5.88
N PRO A 102 -3.04 -13.15 -5.71
CA PRO A 102 -3.70 -13.98 -6.73
C PRO A 102 -5.20 -13.73 -6.74
N LEU A 103 -5.86 -14.12 -7.84
CA LEU A 103 -7.32 -14.25 -7.91
C LEU A 103 -7.69 -15.73 -7.91
N VAL A 104 -8.88 -16.05 -7.41
CA VAL A 104 -9.45 -17.41 -7.49
C VAL A 104 -10.86 -17.32 -8.02
N VAL A 105 -11.13 -18.04 -9.12
CA VAL A 105 -12.43 -18.11 -9.78
C VAL A 105 -12.73 -19.59 -10.10
N GLY A 106 -13.74 -20.15 -9.49
CA GLY A 106 -14.01 -21.59 -9.54
C GLY A 106 -12.77 -22.39 -9.09
N SER A 107 -12.34 -23.33 -9.91
CA SER A 107 -11.15 -24.15 -9.68
C SER A 107 -9.87 -23.60 -10.32
N THR A 108 -9.80 -22.30 -10.58
CA THR A 108 -8.62 -21.69 -11.22
C THR A 108 -8.07 -20.54 -10.38
N MET A 109 -6.77 -20.61 -10.10
CA MET A 109 -6.04 -19.50 -9.51
C MET A 109 -5.26 -18.75 -10.61
N TYR A 110 -5.40 -17.42 -10.63
CA TYR A 110 -4.67 -16.55 -11.54
C TYR A 110 -3.60 -15.78 -10.78
N VAL A 111 -2.37 -15.87 -11.26
CA VAL A 111 -1.18 -15.25 -10.68
C VAL A 111 -0.63 -14.25 -11.68
N ILE A 112 -0.55 -12.97 -11.29
CA ILE A 112 0.11 -11.93 -12.08
C ILE A 112 1.41 -11.53 -11.39
N THR A 113 2.51 -11.55 -12.14
CA THR A 113 3.82 -11.18 -11.59
C THR A 113 4.10 -9.69 -11.72
N PRO A 114 5.02 -9.14 -10.92
CA PRO A 114 5.73 -7.92 -11.30
C PRO A 114 6.29 -8.00 -12.72
N TYR A 115 6.88 -6.89 -13.24
CA TYR A 115 7.52 -6.97 -14.56
C TYR A 115 8.40 -8.22 -14.68
N PRO A 116 8.30 -9.00 -15.76
CA PRO A 116 7.67 -8.68 -17.05
C PRO A 116 6.16 -8.96 -17.14
N ASN A 117 5.42 -8.94 -16.04
CA ASN A 117 3.97 -9.06 -15.95
C ASN A 117 3.42 -10.39 -16.53
N VAL A 118 4.10 -11.50 -16.24
CA VAL A 118 3.66 -12.83 -16.63
C VAL A 118 2.38 -13.18 -15.90
N ALA A 119 1.40 -13.71 -16.64
CA ALA A 119 0.18 -14.25 -16.09
C ALA A 119 0.19 -15.77 -16.15
N TYR A 120 -0.29 -16.40 -15.09
CA TYR A 120 -0.46 -17.86 -14.99
C TYR A 120 -1.90 -18.18 -14.60
N ALA A 121 -2.46 -19.25 -15.15
CA ALA A 121 -3.65 -19.91 -14.63
C ALA A 121 -3.25 -21.31 -14.11
N ILE A 122 -3.53 -21.53 -12.83
CA ILE A 122 -3.18 -22.76 -12.11
C ILE A 122 -4.48 -23.56 -11.90
N ASP A 123 -4.47 -24.85 -12.21
CA ASP A 123 -5.60 -25.74 -11.97
C ASP A 123 -5.59 -26.23 -10.52
N LEU A 124 -6.51 -25.74 -9.72
CA LEU A 124 -6.64 -26.12 -8.31
C LEU A 124 -7.30 -27.49 -8.13
N ALA A 125 -8.01 -28.02 -9.16
CA ALA A 125 -8.70 -29.31 -9.09
C ALA A 125 -7.81 -30.50 -9.46
N ALA A 126 -6.74 -30.27 -10.22
CA ALA A 126 -5.83 -31.32 -10.61
C ALA A 126 -4.73 -31.54 -9.56
N GLU A 127 -4.32 -32.80 -9.38
CA GLU A 127 -3.21 -33.14 -8.50
C GLU A 127 -1.92 -32.44 -8.94
N GLY A 128 -1.16 -31.88 -7.97
CA GLY A 128 0.07 -31.13 -8.23
C GLY A 128 -0.14 -29.73 -8.81
N GLN A 129 -1.37 -29.24 -8.91
CA GLN A 129 -1.74 -27.89 -9.35
C GLN A 129 -1.01 -27.44 -10.63
N PRO A 130 -1.19 -28.17 -11.77
CA PRO A 130 -0.52 -27.85 -13.02
C PRO A 130 -1.03 -26.53 -13.61
N LEU A 131 -0.22 -25.94 -14.49
CA LEU A 131 -0.65 -24.77 -15.26
C LEU A 131 -1.69 -25.17 -16.33
N LYS A 132 -2.82 -24.45 -16.35
CA LYS A 132 -3.75 -24.45 -17.49
C LYS A 132 -3.16 -23.68 -18.66
N TRP A 133 -2.56 -22.53 -18.37
CA TRP A 133 -1.85 -21.69 -19.33
C TRP A 133 -0.87 -20.74 -18.64
N LYS A 134 0.05 -20.20 -19.45
CA LYS A 134 1.01 -19.16 -19.12
C LYS A 134 1.04 -18.13 -20.25
N LEU A 135 0.89 -16.85 -19.91
CA LEU A 135 1.05 -15.75 -20.84
C LEU A 135 2.23 -14.89 -20.41
N ARG A 136 3.21 -14.69 -21.29
CA ARG A 136 4.23 -13.66 -21.16
C ARG A 136 3.92 -12.56 -22.18
N PRO A 137 3.37 -11.42 -21.74
CA PRO A 137 3.04 -10.34 -22.66
C PRO A 137 4.32 -9.74 -23.26
N ASP A 138 4.19 -9.22 -24.46
CA ASP A 138 5.20 -8.34 -25.03
C ASP A 138 5.15 -7.01 -24.21
N ASN A 139 6.24 -6.71 -23.50
CA ASN A 139 6.32 -5.60 -22.56
C ASN A 139 7.68 -4.91 -22.75
N ALA A 140 7.67 -3.58 -22.90
CA ALA A 140 8.87 -2.81 -23.21
C ALA A 140 9.93 -2.95 -22.11
N GLN A 141 11.15 -3.36 -22.48
CA GLN A 141 12.26 -3.55 -21.52
C GLN A 141 12.60 -2.27 -20.75
N GLN A 142 12.47 -1.11 -21.40
CA GLN A 142 12.72 0.19 -20.81
C GLN A 142 11.79 0.51 -19.62
N ALA A 143 10.64 -0.18 -19.49
CA ALA A 143 9.71 0.04 -18.40
C ALA A 143 10.35 -0.21 -17.03
N ALA A 144 11.19 -1.23 -16.91
CA ALA A 144 11.90 -1.56 -15.67
C ALA A 144 12.82 -0.45 -15.17
N GLY A 145 13.35 0.40 -16.07
CA GLY A 145 14.20 1.54 -15.71
C GLY A 145 13.47 2.90 -15.68
N ARG A 146 12.15 2.90 -15.88
CA ARG A 146 11.31 4.12 -15.87
C ARG A 146 10.35 4.19 -14.70
N ALA A 147 10.03 3.06 -14.07
CA ALA A 147 9.25 3.06 -12.86
C ALA A 147 10.10 3.57 -11.69
N CYS A 148 9.58 4.52 -10.91
CA CYS A 148 10.34 5.12 -9.80
C CYS A 148 10.67 4.10 -8.70
N CYS A 149 9.70 3.26 -8.38
CA CYS A 149 9.66 2.46 -7.15
C CYS A 149 9.61 0.97 -7.49
N ASP A 150 10.55 0.50 -8.32
CA ASP A 150 10.71 -0.87 -8.77
C ASP A 150 9.62 -1.34 -9.76
N VAL A 151 9.63 -2.63 -10.06
CA VAL A 151 8.90 -3.31 -11.14
C VAL A 151 7.55 -3.88 -10.71
N VAL A 152 6.92 -3.30 -9.71
CA VAL A 152 5.75 -3.84 -9.02
C VAL A 152 4.51 -3.98 -9.91
N ASN A 153 3.65 -4.93 -9.53
CA ASN A 153 2.28 -5.07 -10.02
C ASN A 153 1.37 -5.43 -8.83
N ARG A 154 0.27 -4.68 -8.66
CA ARG A 154 -0.64 -4.86 -7.51
C ARG A 154 -1.81 -5.79 -7.78
N GLY A 155 -1.83 -6.48 -8.93
CA GLY A 155 -2.77 -7.55 -9.22
C GLY A 155 -3.68 -7.29 -10.42
N ALA A 156 -4.77 -8.04 -10.46
CA ALA A 156 -5.72 -8.08 -11.55
C ALA A 156 -7.17 -8.05 -11.03
N ALA A 157 -8.12 -7.92 -11.96
CA ALA A 157 -9.55 -8.12 -11.73
C ALA A 157 -10.10 -9.14 -12.74
N TYR A 158 -11.09 -9.93 -12.31
CA TYR A 158 -11.85 -10.83 -13.17
C TYR A 158 -13.25 -10.28 -13.40
N ALA A 159 -13.72 -10.33 -14.64
CA ALA A 159 -15.12 -10.13 -14.98
C ALA A 159 -15.44 -10.76 -16.33
N ASP A 160 -16.64 -11.32 -16.49
CA ASP A 160 -17.18 -11.83 -17.76
C ASP A 160 -16.22 -12.78 -18.50
N GLY A 161 -15.58 -13.72 -17.78
CA GLY A 161 -14.64 -14.67 -18.38
C GLY A 161 -13.29 -14.08 -18.80
N LYS A 162 -12.94 -12.90 -18.31
CA LYS A 162 -11.70 -12.19 -18.65
C LYS A 162 -10.92 -11.79 -17.41
N ILE A 163 -9.59 -11.79 -17.55
CA ILE A 163 -8.64 -11.22 -16.58
C ILE A 163 -8.13 -9.88 -17.12
N PHE A 164 -8.23 -8.84 -16.31
CA PHE A 164 -7.74 -7.51 -16.64
C PHE A 164 -6.58 -7.14 -15.74
N TYR A 165 -5.47 -6.69 -16.30
CA TYR A 165 -4.34 -6.18 -15.53
C TYR A 165 -3.51 -5.19 -16.33
N ASN A 166 -2.69 -4.43 -15.60
CA ASN A 166 -1.82 -3.42 -16.18
C ASN A 166 -0.42 -3.97 -16.41
N LEU A 167 0.19 -3.55 -17.50
CA LEU A 167 1.60 -3.76 -17.80
C LEU A 167 2.39 -2.53 -17.36
N LEU A 168 3.60 -2.75 -16.87
CA LEU A 168 4.46 -1.66 -16.40
C LEU A 168 4.76 -0.62 -17.48
N ASP A 169 4.72 -1.00 -18.76
CA ASP A 169 4.99 -0.14 -19.90
C ASP A 169 3.81 0.80 -20.29
N GLY A 170 2.80 0.91 -19.44
CA GLY A 170 1.67 1.82 -19.67
C GLY A 170 0.54 1.24 -20.51
N HIS A 171 0.44 -0.09 -20.64
CA HIS A 171 -0.70 -0.75 -21.28
C HIS A 171 -1.63 -1.39 -20.26
N THR A 172 -2.91 -1.45 -20.58
CA THR A 172 -3.89 -2.33 -19.95
C THR A 172 -4.25 -3.45 -20.91
N ILE A 173 -4.37 -4.68 -20.43
CA ILE A 173 -4.75 -5.83 -21.27
C ILE A 173 -5.93 -6.60 -20.68
N ALA A 174 -6.70 -7.22 -21.57
CA ALA A 174 -7.68 -8.25 -21.23
C ALA A 174 -7.22 -9.58 -21.78
N VAL A 175 -7.30 -10.60 -20.96
CA VAL A 175 -6.91 -11.98 -21.29
C VAL A 175 -8.13 -12.87 -21.09
N ASP A 176 -8.41 -13.75 -22.05
CA ASP A 176 -9.41 -14.79 -21.91
C ASP A 176 -9.03 -15.73 -20.76
N ALA A 177 -9.91 -15.85 -19.78
CA ALA A 177 -9.61 -16.57 -18.54
C ALA A 177 -9.41 -18.08 -18.74
N VAL A 178 -10.01 -18.67 -19.78
CA VAL A 178 -9.92 -20.10 -20.07
C VAL A 178 -8.69 -20.44 -20.88
N SER A 179 -8.41 -19.67 -21.94
CA SER A 179 -7.35 -19.98 -22.90
C SER A 179 -6.03 -19.25 -22.69
N GLY A 180 -6.01 -18.17 -21.89
CA GLY A 180 -4.85 -17.31 -21.71
C GLY A 180 -4.55 -16.40 -22.91
N ARG A 181 -5.43 -16.36 -23.92
CA ARG A 181 -5.25 -15.53 -25.11
C ARG A 181 -5.54 -14.06 -24.79
N THR A 182 -4.66 -13.15 -25.22
CA THR A 182 -4.92 -11.71 -25.17
C THR A 182 -6.09 -11.36 -26.09
N LEU A 183 -7.13 -10.76 -25.55
CA LEU A 183 -8.34 -10.32 -26.27
C LEU A 183 -8.17 -8.91 -26.82
N TRP A 184 -7.65 -8.00 -26.00
CA TRP A 184 -7.27 -6.66 -26.39
C TRP A 184 -6.12 -6.14 -25.54
N ARG A 185 -5.41 -5.14 -26.07
CA ARG A 185 -4.32 -4.41 -25.41
C ARG A 185 -4.44 -2.94 -25.79
N THR A 186 -4.55 -2.07 -24.78
CA THR A 186 -4.72 -0.64 -24.96
C THR A 186 -3.60 0.13 -24.31
N ARG A 187 -2.95 1.00 -25.06
CA ARG A 187 -1.93 1.90 -24.53
C ARG A 187 -2.59 3.06 -23.82
N MET A 188 -2.31 3.21 -22.52
CA MET A 188 -2.87 4.24 -21.65
C MET A 188 -1.85 5.30 -21.28
N GLY A 189 -0.60 4.89 -21.01
CA GLY A 189 0.50 5.74 -20.60
C GLY A 189 1.55 5.99 -21.69
N ASN A 190 2.33 7.04 -21.51
CA ASN A 190 3.50 7.37 -22.35
C ASN A 190 4.80 7.08 -21.60
N LEU A 191 5.36 5.89 -21.81
CA LEU A 191 6.58 5.44 -21.15
C LEU A 191 7.78 6.40 -21.32
N ALA A 192 7.88 7.10 -22.47
CA ALA A 192 8.94 8.07 -22.71
C ALA A 192 8.88 9.28 -21.74
N ARG A 193 7.72 9.53 -21.14
CA ARG A 193 7.51 10.55 -20.11
C ARG A 193 7.54 10.00 -18.69
N GLY A 194 7.72 8.68 -18.52
CA GLY A 194 7.67 8.00 -17.23
C GLY A 194 6.26 7.57 -16.79
N GLU A 195 5.26 7.63 -17.67
CA GLU A 195 3.91 7.14 -17.36
C GLU A 195 3.90 5.61 -17.35
N THR A 196 4.07 5.03 -16.16
CA THR A 196 3.96 3.60 -15.89
C THR A 196 2.60 3.26 -15.27
N MET A 197 2.28 1.98 -15.12
CA MET A 197 1.04 1.52 -14.50
C MET A 197 1.30 0.35 -13.56
N THR A 198 1.13 0.57 -12.27
CA THR A 198 1.44 -0.41 -11.20
C THR A 198 0.22 -0.88 -10.41
N MET A 199 -0.90 -0.15 -10.48
CA MET A 199 -2.12 -0.44 -9.75
C MET A 199 -2.86 -1.68 -10.28
N ALA A 200 -3.65 -2.32 -9.41
CA ALA A 200 -4.65 -3.29 -9.83
C ALA A 200 -5.92 -2.58 -10.33
N PRO A 201 -6.47 -2.95 -11.50
CA PRO A 201 -7.74 -2.40 -11.96
C PRO A 201 -8.93 -2.95 -11.15
N ILE A 202 -10.07 -2.25 -11.21
CA ILE A 202 -11.38 -2.81 -10.84
C ILE A 202 -12.31 -2.75 -12.06
N VAL A 203 -13.31 -3.64 -12.09
CA VAL A 203 -14.33 -3.64 -13.14
C VAL A 203 -15.65 -3.14 -12.56
N VAL A 204 -16.17 -2.05 -13.11
CA VAL A 204 -17.39 -1.39 -12.65
C VAL A 204 -18.32 -1.15 -13.84
N LYS A 205 -19.54 -1.71 -13.82
CA LYS A 205 -20.58 -1.46 -14.84
C LYS A 205 -20.06 -1.60 -16.27
N GLY A 206 -19.36 -2.69 -16.57
CA GLY A 206 -18.80 -2.96 -17.90
C GLY A 206 -17.60 -2.08 -18.29
N LYS A 207 -16.94 -1.44 -17.31
CA LYS A 207 -15.76 -0.60 -17.52
C LYS A 207 -14.60 -1.09 -16.65
N VAL A 208 -13.41 -1.16 -17.21
CA VAL A 208 -12.15 -1.40 -16.49
C VAL A 208 -11.57 -0.05 -16.07
N ILE A 209 -11.49 0.19 -14.77
CA ILE A 209 -11.01 1.45 -14.21
C ILE A 209 -9.52 1.32 -13.91
N VAL A 210 -8.73 2.27 -14.42
CA VAL A 210 -7.26 2.28 -14.33
C VAL A 210 -6.73 3.68 -14.07
N GLY A 211 -5.51 3.78 -13.53
CA GLY A 211 -4.84 5.04 -13.26
C GLY A 211 -3.35 5.02 -13.61
N SER A 212 -2.73 6.19 -13.62
CA SER A 212 -1.30 6.37 -13.92
C SER A 212 -0.44 6.28 -12.67
N SER A 213 0.80 5.81 -12.86
CA SER A 213 1.93 6.02 -11.96
C SER A 213 2.91 7.02 -12.57
N GLY A 214 3.99 7.38 -11.84
CA GLY A 214 5.09 8.21 -12.34
C GLY A 214 5.02 9.67 -11.89
N GLY A 215 4.39 9.97 -10.75
CA GLY A 215 4.40 11.33 -10.17
C GLY A 215 5.80 11.90 -10.03
N GLU A 216 6.76 11.10 -9.57
CA GLU A 216 8.19 11.43 -9.39
C GLU A 216 8.93 11.65 -10.72
N MET A 217 8.34 11.28 -11.85
CA MET A 217 8.83 11.60 -13.20
C MET A 217 8.18 12.86 -13.78
N GLY A 218 7.42 13.61 -12.97
CA GLY A 218 6.64 14.76 -13.42
C GLY A 218 5.47 14.39 -14.33
N VAL A 219 4.88 13.21 -14.11
CA VAL A 219 3.66 12.80 -14.82
C VAL A 219 2.47 13.52 -14.24
N ARG A 220 1.66 14.12 -15.08
CA ARG A 220 0.35 14.64 -14.70
C ARG A 220 -0.62 13.47 -14.51
N GLY A 221 -1.01 13.21 -13.27
CA GLY A 221 -1.82 12.05 -12.89
C GLY A 221 -3.22 12.05 -13.49
N TRP A 222 -3.69 10.85 -13.86
CA TRP A 222 -5.02 10.63 -14.43
C TRP A 222 -5.63 9.30 -13.96
N ILE A 223 -6.97 9.24 -14.08
CA ILE A 223 -7.78 8.02 -13.96
C ILE A 223 -8.63 7.87 -15.22
N ALA A 224 -8.88 6.65 -15.69
CA ALA A 224 -9.63 6.39 -16.91
C ALA A 224 -10.49 5.12 -16.80
N ALA A 225 -11.51 5.03 -17.63
CA ALA A 225 -12.34 3.85 -17.82
C ALA A 225 -12.18 3.32 -19.24
N LEU A 226 -11.99 2.01 -19.36
CA LEU A 226 -11.96 1.28 -20.62
C LEU A 226 -13.19 0.40 -20.73
N ASP A 227 -13.75 0.29 -21.92
CA ASP A 227 -14.84 -0.66 -22.22
C ASP A 227 -14.34 -2.11 -22.05
N VAL A 228 -15.04 -2.92 -21.28
CA VAL A 228 -14.64 -4.28 -20.90
C VAL A 228 -14.51 -5.24 -22.08
N ALA A 229 -15.28 -5.00 -23.15
CA ALA A 229 -15.30 -5.87 -24.33
C ALA A 229 -14.21 -5.51 -25.35
N THR A 230 -13.97 -4.22 -25.53
CA THR A 230 -13.14 -3.70 -26.63
C THR A 230 -11.81 -3.06 -26.20
N GLY A 231 -11.66 -2.73 -24.92
CA GLY A 231 -10.52 -1.99 -24.40
C GLY A 231 -10.47 -0.52 -24.85
N ARG A 232 -11.53 -0.01 -25.51
CA ARG A 232 -11.58 1.39 -25.92
C ARG A 232 -11.81 2.30 -24.73
N GLU A 233 -11.08 3.42 -24.66
CA GLU A 233 -11.28 4.43 -23.64
C GLU A 233 -12.70 5.03 -23.72
N VAL A 234 -13.44 4.97 -22.61
CA VAL A 234 -14.78 5.52 -22.45
C VAL A 234 -14.70 6.95 -21.93
N TRP A 235 -13.90 7.14 -20.89
CA TRP A 235 -13.58 8.45 -20.34
C TRP A 235 -12.20 8.46 -19.69
N ARG A 236 -11.60 9.66 -19.64
CA ARG A 236 -10.38 9.96 -18.88
C ARG A 236 -10.59 11.27 -18.13
N ALA A 237 -10.10 11.33 -16.90
CA ALA A 237 -10.05 12.54 -16.09
C ALA A 237 -8.64 12.73 -15.53
N TYR A 238 -8.12 13.93 -15.62
CA TYR A 238 -6.90 14.30 -14.88
C TYR A 238 -7.26 14.66 -13.45
N ASN A 239 -6.29 14.59 -12.55
CA ASN A 239 -6.52 14.95 -11.15
C ASN A 239 -6.17 16.41 -10.86
N ILE A 240 -5.32 17.01 -11.68
CA ILE A 240 -4.84 18.39 -11.58
C ILE A 240 -5.02 19.11 -12.91
N GLY A 241 -5.05 20.46 -12.89
CA GLY A 241 -5.22 21.28 -14.08
C GLY A 241 -6.61 21.93 -14.16
N PRO A 242 -7.01 22.48 -15.33
CA PRO A 242 -8.29 23.14 -15.54
C PRO A 242 -9.50 22.22 -15.28
N ASP A 243 -10.62 22.80 -14.85
CA ASP A 243 -11.88 22.10 -14.53
C ASP A 243 -12.35 21.16 -15.66
N ARG A 244 -12.17 21.55 -16.92
CA ARG A 244 -12.52 20.71 -18.08
C ARG A 244 -11.74 19.39 -18.12
N ASP A 245 -10.45 19.41 -17.71
CA ASP A 245 -9.56 18.25 -17.73
C ASP A 245 -9.78 17.38 -16.49
N VAL A 246 -10.03 18.02 -15.34
CA VAL A 246 -10.37 17.36 -14.07
C VAL A 246 -11.79 16.79 -14.10
N LYS A 247 -12.61 17.21 -15.09
CA LYS A 247 -14.04 16.90 -15.22
C LYS A 247 -14.84 17.43 -14.02
N VAL A 248 -14.58 18.66 -13.61
CA VAL A 248 -15.40 19.39 -12.66
C VAL A 248 -16.65 19.91 -13.40
N GLY A 249 -17.82 19.47 -12.97
CA GLY A 249 -19.10 19.80 -13.57
C GLY A 249 -20.16 20.20 -12.54
N PRO A 250 -21.44 20.27 -12.92
CA PRO A 250 -22.53 20.70 -12.05
C PRO A 250 -22.74 19.82 -10.80
N ARG A 251 -22.26 18.58 -10.84
CA ARG A 251 -22.32 17.64 -9.70
C ARG A 251 -21.24 17.88 -8.66
N PHE A 252 -20.20 18.67 -8.95
CA PHE A 252 -19.14 18.96 -8.01
C PHE A 252 -19.65 19.81 -6.84
N LYS A 253 -19.75 19.19 -5.68
CA LYS A 253 -20.28 19.79 -4.45
C LYS A 253 -19.37 19.45 -3.28
N PRO A 254 -18.14 20.03 -3.21
CA PRO A 254 -17.24 19.77 -2.11
C PRO A 254 -17.85 20.30 -0.81
N PHE A 255 -17.61 19.58 0.29
CA PHE A 255 -18.12 19.94 1.60
C PHE A 255 -17.54 21.27 2.08
N TYR A 256 -16.23 21.43 2.01
CA TYR A 256 -15.51 22.58 2.54
C TYR A 256 -15.55 23.79 1.59
N ALA A 257 -15.72 24.98 2.18
CA ALA A 257 -15.88 26.23 1.40
C ALA A 257 -14.64 26.59 0.56
N HIS A 258 -13.43 26.31 1.06
CA HIS A 258 -12.18 26.58 0.33
C HIS A 258 -11.95 25.68 -0.89
N ASP A 259 -12.75 24.62 -1.03
CA ASP A 259 -12.73 23.72 -2.18
C ASP A 259 -13.77 24.12 -3.25
N ARG A 260 -14.49 25.20 -2.99
CA ARG A 260 -15.44 25.81 -3.93
C ARG A 260 -14.74 26.92 -4.71
N GLY A 261 -14.67 26.77 -6.02
CA GLY A 261 -13.99 27.72 -6.89
C GLY A 261 -13.89 27.19 -8.29
N LYS A 262 -13.35 28.02 -9.17
CA LYS A 262 -13.19 27.69 -10.59
C LYS A 262 -11.72 27.38 -10.88
N ASP A 263 -11.48 26.34 -11.67
CA ASP A 263 -10.15 25.93 -12.11
C ASP A 263 -9.13 25.73 -10.94
N LEU A 264 -9.62 25.27 -9.78
CA LEU A 264 -8.76 25.12 -8.57
C LEU A 264 -7.60 24.15 -8.79
N GLY A 265 -7.76 23.15 -9.64
CA GLY A 265 -6.68 22.24 -10.01
C GLY A 265 -5.56 22.90 -10.84
N ALA A 266 -5.79 24.11 -11.35
CA ALA A 266 -4.77 24.91 -12.05
C ALA A 266 -4.42 26.19 -11.28
N SER A 267 -5.41 26.91 -10.74
CA SER A 267 -5.21 28.23 -10.12
C SER A 267 -4.50 28.17 -8.76
N THR A 268 -4.42 27.00 -8.14
CA THR A 268 -3.63 26.77 -6.91
C THR A 268 -2.19 26.33 -7.17
N TRP A 269 -1.72 26.49 -8.41
CA TRP A 269 -0.37 26.20 -8.86
C TRP A 269 0.26 27.44 -9.49
N PRO A 270 1.59 27.68 -9.35
CA PRO A 270 2.24 28.80 -10.05
C PRO A 270 2.29 28.53 -11.56
N GLY A 271 1.65 29.38 -12.33
CA GLY A 271 1.64 29.28 -13.78
C GLY A 271 1.20 27.90 -14.29
N ASP A 272 2.03 27.28 -15.09
CA ASP A 272 1.76 25.98 -15.74
C ASP A 272 2.39 24.78 -15.03
N THR A 273 2.89 24.93 -13.80
CA THR A 273 3.59 23.85 -13.08
C THR A 273 2.73 22.60 -12.84
N TRP A 274 1.41 22.76 -12.80
CA TRP A 274 0.47 21.63 -12.76
C TRP A 274 0.64 20.64 -13.94
N LYS A 275 1.21 21.06 -15.09
CA LYS A 275 1.43 20.18 -16.25
C LYS A 275 2.41 19.03 -15.97
N THR A 276 3.26 19.20 -14.96
CA THR A 276 4.23 18.21 -14.49
C THR A 276 4.10 17.96 -12.98
N GLY A 277 2.91 18.21 -12.44
CA GLY A 277 2.67 18.38 -11.02
C GLY A 277 2.31 17.11 -10.24
N GLY A 278 2.42 15.89 -10.78
CA GLY A 278 2.08 14.66 -10.04
C GLY A 278 0.57 14.40 -9.96
N GLY A 279 0.06 13.99 -8.79
CA GLY A 279 -1.34 13.62 -8.60
C GLY A 279 -1.72 12.28 -9.25
N ALA A 280 -0.78 11.34 -9.34
CA ALA A 280 -0.96 10.02 -9.94
C ALA A 280 -1.96 9.14 -9.14
N VAL A 281 -2.53 8.11 -9.78
CA VAL A 281 -3.45 7.13 -9.19
C VAL A 281 -2.81 5.75 -9.30
N TRP A 282 -1.98 5.40 -8.35
CA TRP A 282 -1.24 4.13 -8.38
C TRP A 282 -1.66 3.16 -7.27
N GLY A 283 -2.54 3.59 -6.36
CA GLY A 283 -3.03 2.80 -5.23
C GLY A 283 -4.34 2.06 -5.52
N TRP A 284 -5.23 2.04 -4.54
CA TRP A 284 -6.44 1.22 -4.54
C TRP A 284 -7.68 2.03 -4.90
N LEU A 285 -8.64 1.36 -5.54
CA LEU A 285 -9.93 1.93 -5.90
C LEU A 285 -11.04 1.24 -5.13
N SER A 286 -12.07 1.98 -4.71
CA SER A 286 -13.33 1.44 -4.21
C SER A 286 -14.52 1.99 -4.99
N TYR A 287 -15.65 1.29 -4.95
CA TYR A 287 -16.86 1.67 -5.68
C TYR A 287 -18.10 1.54 -4.80
N ASP A 288 -18.91 2.60 -4.77
CA ASP A 288 -20.21 2.62 -4.13
C ASP A 288 -21.30 2.52 -5.22
N PRO A 289 -21.98 1.37 -5.36
CA PRO A 289 -23.04 1.20 -6.36
C PRO A 289 -24.32 1.99 -6.03
N GLU A 290 -24.58 2.36 -4.77
CA GLU A 290 -25.76 3.14 -4.40
C GLU A 290 -25.59 4.62 -4.76
N LEU A 291 -24.39 5.17 -4.56
CA LEU A 291 -24.07 6.55 -4.93
C LEU A 291 -23.53 6.66 -6.36
N ASN A 292 -23.19 5.54 -6.99
CA ASN A 292 -22.52 5.43 -8.28
C ASN A 292 -21.16 6.15 -8.30
N LEU A 293 -20.40 6.05 -7.21
CA LEU A 293 -19.13 6.75 -7.02
C LEU A 293 -17.94 5.79 -6.95
N ILE A 294 -16.88 6.12 -7.69
CA ILE A 294 -15.55 5.55 -7.53
C ILE A 294 -14.77 6.48 -6.61
N TYR A 295 -14.15 5.91 -5.57
CA TYR A 295 -13.23 6.64 -4.69
C TYR A 295 -11.79 6.21 -4.99
N HIS A 296 -10.93 7.20 -5.08
CA HIS A 296 -9.49 6.98 -5.25
C HIS A 296 -8.69 8.09 -4.58
N GLY A 297 -7.49 7.76 -4.17
CA GLY A 297 -6.53 8.75 -3.74
C GLY A 297 -5.69 9.28 -4.89
N THR A 298 -4.98 10.37 -4.65
CA THR A 298 -3.99 10.95 -5.56
C THR A 298 -2.63 11.05 -4.88
N SER A 299 -1.57 10.92 -5.67
CA SER A 299 -0.22 11.06 -5.17
C SER A 299 0.14 12.52 -4.81
N ASN A 300 1.29 12.68 -4.21
CA ASN A 300 1.94 13.94 -3.89
C ASN A 300 2.03 14.89 -5.10
N PRO A 301 2.24 16.19 -4.85
CA PRO A 301 2.62 17.13 -5.89
C PRO A 301 4.11 17.04 -6.23
N GLY A 302 4.45 17.14 -7.52
CA GLY A 302 5.82 17.22 -8.01
C GLY A 302 6.27 18.63 -8.35
N PRO A 303 7.56 18.98 -8.15
CA PRO A 303 8.58 18.22 -7.41
C PRO A 303 8.39 18.30 -5.90
N TRP A 304 9.16 17.51 -5.13
CA TRP A 304 9.11 17.57 -3.66
C TRP A 304 9.61 18.90 -3.09
N ASN A 305 10.37 19.68 -3.86
CA ASN A 305 10.69 21.06 -3.51
C ASN A 305 9.46 21.96 -3.63
N GLN A 306 8.85 22.25 -2.49
CA GLN A 306 7.63 23.02 -2.35
C GLN A 306 7.76 24.48 -2.85
N ASP A 307 8.96 25.07 -2.78
CA ASP A 307 9.20 26.46 -3.20
C ASP A 307 9.09 26.62 -4.72
N GLN A 308 9.17 25.52 -5.48
CA GLN A 308 8.96 25.50 -6.94
C GLN A 308 7.47 25.39 -7.34
N ARG A 309 6.55 25.16 -6.37
CA ARG A 309 5.12 24.95 -6.61
C ARG A 309 4.22 25.54 -5.51
N LEU A 310 4.42 26.80 -5.19
CA LEU A 310 3.63 27.52 -4.18
C LEU A 310 2.12 27.37 -4.40
N GLY A 311 1.34 27.38 -3.32
CA GLY A 311 -0.11 27.20 -3.33
C GLY A 311 -0.54 25.82 -2.86
N ASP A 312 -1.85 25.57 -2.77
CA ASP A 312 -2.41 24.31 -2.23
C ASP A 312 -2.14 23.08 -3.13
N ASN A 313 -1.82 23.28 -4.40
CA ASN A 313 -1.56 22.23 -5.40
C ASN A 313 -2.72 21.22 -5.54
N LYS A 314 -3.94 21.74 -5.67
CA LYS A 314 -5.14 20.89 -5.81
C LYS A 314 -5.15 20.14 -7.16
N TRP A 315 -5.50 18.87 -7.24
CA TRP A 315 -5.93 17.95 -6.17
C TRP A 315 -4.90 16.83 -6.00
N THR A 316 -3.74 17.15 -5.53
CA THR A 316 -2.72 16.19 -5.10
C THR A 316 -2.88 15.88 -3.61
N ALA A 317 -2.35 14.76 -3.14
CA ALA A 317 -2.50 14.29 -1.76
C ALA A 317 -3.96 14.43 -1.28
N ALA A 318 -4.90 13.84 -2.05
CA ALA A 318 -6.32 14.05 -1.89
C ALA A 318 -7.13 12.77 -2.14
N ILE A 319 -8.29 12.65 -1.51
CA ILE A 319 -9.32 11.66 -1.81
C ILE A 319 -10.33 12.29 -2.76
N LEU A 320 -10.61 11.64 -3.89
CA LEU A 320 -11.56 12.09 -4.90
C LEU A 320 -12.70 11.08 -5.08
N ALA A 321 -13.92 11.58 -5.16
CA ALA A 321 -15.10 10.79 -5.52
C ALA A 321 -15.58 11.19 -6.92
N ARG A 322 -15.65 10.20 -7.82
CA ARG A 322 -16.02 10.40 -9.22
C ARG A 322 -17.20 9.55 -9.60
N ASP A 323 -18.09 10.10 -10.43
CA ASP A 323 -19.15 9.35 -11.07
C ASP A 323 -18.58 8.22 -11.94
N ALA A 324 -19.02 6.99 -11.72
CA ALA A 324 -18.48 5.81 -12.40
C ALA A 324 -18.81 5.77 -13.91
N ASP A 325 -19.87 6.43 -14.36
CA ASP A 325 -20.27 6.41 -15.76
C ASP A 325 -19.54 7.45 -16.60
N THR A 326 -19.26 8.63 -16.03
CA THR A 326 -18.74 9.79 -16.76
C THR A 326 -17.34 10.22 -16.36
N GLY A 327 -16.84 9.79 -15.18
CA GLY A 327 -15.60 10.25 -14.57
C GLY A 327 -15.69 11.67 -13.99
N GLU A 328 -16.91 12.30 -13.98
CA GLU A 328 -17.12 13.62 -13.40
C GLU A 328 -16.77 13.63 -11.91
N LEU A 329 -16.03 14.64 -11.46
CA LEU A 329 -15.69 14.83 -10.05
C LEU A 329 -16.94 15.29 -9.27
N VAL A 330 -17.28 14.58 -8.18
CA VAL A 330 -18.45 14.89 -7.35
C VAL A 330 -18.04 15.61 -6.07
N TRP A 331 -17.00 15.17 -5.41
CA TRP A 331 -16.36 15.87 -4.31
C TRP A 331 -14.87 15.49 -4.22
N ALA A 332 -14.10 16.31 -3.53
CA ALA A 332 -12.70 16.08 -3.21
C ALA A 332 -12.40 16.52 -1.79
N LEU A 333 -11.47 15.81 -1.12
CA LEU A 333 -10.92 16.15 0.17
C LEU A 333 -9.40 16.08 0.07
N GLN A 334 -8.71 17.21 0.13
CA GLN A 334 -7.25 17.25 0.15
C GLN A 334 -6.75 17.04 1.58
N THR A 335 -6.14 15.87 1.84
CA THR A 335 -5.69 15.47 3.18
C THR A 335 -4.42 16.19 3.59
N THR A 336 -3.56 16.53 2.61
CA THR A 336 -2.31 17.27 2.83
C THR A 336 -2.18 18.41 1.81
N PRO A 337 -2.81 19.57 2.04
CA PRO A 337 -2.65 20.76 1.17
C PRO A 337 -1.19 21.19 1.11
N HIS A 338 -0.70 21.57 -0.10
CA HIS A 338 0.69 21.94 -0.30
C HIS A 338 1.68 20.92 0.29
N ASP A 339 1.45 19.65 0.03
CA ASP A 339 2.26 18.59 0.63
C ASP A 339 3.76 18.83 0.44
N LEU A 340 4.50 18.79 1.55
CA LEU A 340 5.93 19.09 1.64
C LEU A 340 6.78 17.84 1.86
N TRP A 341 6.15 16.65 2.02
CA TRP A 341 6.77 15.48 2.65
C TRP A 341 6.59 14.19 1.86
N ASP A 342 5.96 14.23 0.68
CA ASP A 342 5.60 13.06 -0.13
C ASP A 342 4.47 12.21 0.53
N TYR A 343 3.46 12.89 1.09
CA TYR A 343 2.33 12.20 1.73
C TYR A 343 1.20 11.92 0.73
N ASP A 344 1.41 10.91 -0.11
CA ASP A 344 0.39 10.40 -1.03
C ASP A 344 -0.89 9.98 -0.30
N ALA A 345 -2.07 10.35 -0.81
CA ALA A 345 -3.36 9.86 -0.32
C ALA A 345 -3.88 8.64 -1.11
N VAL A 346 -3.00 7.86 -1.73
CA VAL A 346 -3.36 6.74 -2.65
C VAL A 346 -3.79 5.45 -1.95
N ASN A 347 -3.68 5.41 -0.62
CA ASN A 347 -4.07 4.25 0.19
C ASN A 347 -5.55 3.90 -0.02
N GLU A 348 -5.95 2.69 0.34
CA GLU A 348 -7.32 2.24 0.15
C GLU A 348 -8.34 3.08 0.94
N ASN A 349 -9.48 3.26 0.31
CA ASN A 349 -10.66 3.85 0.92
C ASN A 349 -11.62 2.71 1.29
N ILE A 350 -11.73 2.37 2.58
CA ILE A 350 -12.57 1.26 3.03
C ILE A 350 -13.99 1.77 3.28
N LEU A 351 -14.95 1.26 2.50
CA LEU A 351 -16.35 1.70 2.58
C LEU A 351 -17.12 0.87 3.61
N VAL A 352 -17.64 1.53 4.63
CA VAL A 352 -18.35 0.91 5.76
C VAL A 352 -19.55 1.75 6.16
N ASP A 353 -20.54 1.11 6.79
CA ASP A 353 -21.57 1.84 7.54
C ASP A 353 -21.24 1.74 9.03
N LEU A 354 -21.07 2.87 9.68
CA LEU A 354 -20.63 2.99 11.07
C LEU A 354 -21.68 3.68 11.96
N PRO A 355 -21.92 3.18 13.18
CA PRO A 355 -22.75 3.87 14.16
C PRO A 355 -21.96 5.06 14.75
N LEU A 356 -22.27 6.27 14.31
CA LEU A 356 -21.61 7.49 14.76
C LEU A 356 -22.64 8.50 15.28
N LYS A 357 -22.45 9.00 16.50
CA LYS A 357 -23.31 10.02 17.13
C LYS A 357 -24.80 9.67 17.11
N GLY A 358 -25.13 8.38 17.35
CA GLY A 358 -26.50 7.88 17.43
C GLY A 358 -27.19 7.61 16.09
N ALA A 359 -26.49 7.75 14.97
CA ALA A 359 -27.00 7.45 13.64
C ALA A 359 -26.03 6.54 12.85
N MET A 360 -26.57 5.73 11.95
CA MET A 360 -25.75 4.97 11.00
C MET A 360 -25.27 5.92 9.89
N ARG A 361 -23.95 6.06 9.75
CA ARG A 361 -23.32 6.92 8.74
C ARG A 361 -22.70 6.08 7.63
N LYS A 362 -22.94 6.48 6.39
CA LYS A 362 -22.20 5.97 5.22
C LYS A 362 -20.79 6.52 5.29
N ALA A 363 -19.83 5.72 5.77
CA ALA A 363 -18.47 6.17 6.01
C ALA A 363 -17.48 5.58 5.00
N LEU A 364 -16.40 6.30 4.81
CA LEU A 364 -15.17 5.91 4.16
C LEU A 364 -14.07 6.05 5.20
N VAL A 365 -13.31 4.99 5.47
CA VAL A 365 -12.18 5.03 6.38
C VAL A 365 -10.89 4.93 5.58
N HIS A 366 -9.99 5.90 5.82
CA HIS A 366 -8.73 6.05 5.09
C HIS A 366 -7.57 6.24 6.07
N PHE A 367 -6.57 5.37 5.98
CA PHE A 367 -5.32 5.48 6.75
C PHE A 367 -4.27 6.12 5.84
N ASP A 368 -4.04 7.41 6.00
CA ASP A 368 -3.24 8.22 5.09
C ASP A 368 -1.73 8.10 5.39
N ARG A 369 -0.86 8.30 4.38
CA ARG A 369 0.60 8.40 4.58
C ARG A 369 0.95 9.46 5.61
N ASN A 370 0.20 10.55 5.67
CA ASN A 370 0.42 11.66 6.60
C ASN A 370 0.30 11.31 8.08
N GLY A 371 -0.13 10.08 8.41
CA GLY A 371 -0.22 9.55 9.77
C GLY A 371 -1.57 9.71 10.44
N PHE A 372 -2.57 10.31 9.78
CA PHE A 372 -3.94 10.38 10.26
C PHE A 372 -4.82 9.27 9.69
N ALA A 373 -5.66 8.68 10.55
CA ALA A 373 -6.79 7.85 10.17
C ALA A 373 -8.02 8.74 10.04
N TYR A 374 -8.54 8.85 8.83
CA TYR A 374 -9.74 9.64 8.53
C TYR A 374 -10.97 8.74 8.49
N THR A 375 -12.03 9.15 9.17
CA THR A 375 -13.40 8.66 8.97
C THR A 375 -14.18 9.77 8.27
N VAL A 376 -14.56 9.56 7.02
CA VAL A 376 -15.16 10.56 6.14
C VAL A 376 -16.58 10.13 5.76
N ASP A 377 -17.53 11.06 5.69
CA ASP A 377 -18.82 10.79 5.06
C ASP A 377 -18.63 10.58 3.56
N ARG A 378 -18.88 9.34 3.07
CA ARG A 378 -18.56 8.97 1.68
C ARG A 378 -19.47 9.61 0.63
N ALA A 379 -20.60 10.20 1.04
CA ALA A 379 -21.49 10.92 0.14
C ALA A 379 -21.05 12.38 -0.10
N THR A 380 -20.37 13.00 0.89
CA THR A 380 -20.11 14.44 0.88
C THR A 380 -18.63 14.83 0.96
N GLY A 381 -17.77 13.95 1.46
CA GLY A 381 -16.36 14.26 1.75
C GLY A 381 -16.14 14.97 3.11
N GLU A 382 -17.19 15.06 3.98
CA GLU A 382 -17.04 15.62 5.33
C GLU A 382 -16.16 14.74 6.21
N VAL A 383 -15.14 15.31 6.85
CA VAL A 383 -14.32 14.61 7.85
C VAL A 383 -15.10 14.53 9.16
N LEU A 384 -15.45 13.31 9.57
CA LEU A 384 -16.20 13.06 10.80
C LEU A 384 -15.28 12.85 12.01
N ILE A 385 -14.15 12.17 11.78
CA ILE A 385 -13.09 11.88 12.74
C ILE A 385 -11.76 11.89 11.99
N ALA A 386 -10.72 12.45 12.58
CA ALA A 386 -9.36 12.35 12.08
C ALA A 386 -8.38 12.35 13.27
N GLU A 387 -7.78 11.19 13.52
CA GLU A 387 -6.88 10.97 14.67
C GLU A 387 -5.56 10.32 14.21
N PRO A 388 -4.43 10.65 14.85
CA PRO A 388 -3.16 10.04 14.51
C PRO A 388 -3.16 8.54 14.85
N PHE A 389 -2.78 7.69 13.88
CA PHE A 389 -2.67 6.25 14.11
C PHE A 389 -1.23 5.76 14.29
N VAL A 390 -0.24 6.60 13.99
CA VAL A 390 1.19 6.37 14.21
C VAL A 390 1.82 7.59 14.89
N PRO A 391 3.03 7.47 15.46
CA PRO A 391 3.77 8.62 15.95
C PRO A 391 3.99 9.65 14.84
N MET A 392 3.62 10.91 15.10
CA MET A 392 3.77 12.01 14.14
C MET A 392 4.09 13.33 14.82
N ASN A 393 4.69 14.27 14.07
CA ASN A 393 5.09 15.58 14.61
C ASN A 393 5.01 16.74 13.60
N TRP A 394 4.55 16.51 12.37
CA TRP A 394 4.42 17.53 11.33
C TRP A 394 3.13 18.37 11.50
N SER A 395 2.15 17.85 12.23
CA SER A 395 0.85 18.48 12.50
C SER A 395 0.43 18.20 13.95
N THR A 396 -0.37 19.11 14.51
CA THR A 396 -0.99 18.95 15.84
C THR A 396 -2.42 18.40 15.81
N GLY A 397 -2.96 18.13 14.62
CA GLY A 397 -4.32 17.62 14.42
C GLY A 397 -4.97 18.17 13.16
N ILE A 398 -6.19 17.71 12.89
CA ILE A 398 -7.03 18.18 11.79
C ILE A 398 -8.10 19.12 12.34
N ASP A 399 -8.27 20.28 11.72
CA ASP A 399 -9.41 21.15 12.00
C ASP A 399 -10.64 20.61 11.22
N LEU A 400 -11.58 20.00 11.93
CA LEU A 400 -12.78 19.41 11.31
C LEU A 400 -13.69 20.43 10.61
N THR A 401 -13.61 21.72 11.00
CA THR A 401 -14.38 22.80 10.36
C THR A 401 -13.90 23.08 8.95
N THR A 402 -12.61 22.88 8.71
CA THR A 402 -11.97 23.12 7.41
C THR A 402 -11.47 21.85 6.74
N GLY A 403 -11.39 20.73 7.44
CA GLY A 403 -10.77 19.50 6.95
C GLY A 403 -9.24 19.57 6.81
N ARG A 404 -8.60 20.66 7.27
CA ARG A 404 -7.17 20.93 7.05
C ARG A 404 -6.30 20.56 8.24
N PRO A 405 -5.07 20.09 8.02
CA PRO A 405 -4.09 19.85 9.08
C PRO A 405 -3.61 21.17 9.67
N LYS A 406 -3.37 21.16 10.99
CA LYS A 406 -2.71 22.25 11.73
C LYS A 406 -1.20 22.01 11.71
N MET A 407 -0.55 22.42 10.63
CA MET A 407 0.87 22.13 10.36
C MET A 407 1.79 22.77 11.40
N MET A 408 2.89 22.08 11.73
CA MET A 408 3.95 22.56 12.63
C MET A 408 5.02 23.31 11.81
N PRO A 409 5.19 24.63 11.98
CA PRO A 409 6.15 25.41 11.20
C PRO A 409 7.58 24.88 11.25
N ALA A 410 8.01 24.33 12.41
CA ALA A 410 9.35 23.75 12.59
C ALA A 410 9.60 22.46 11.78
N LYS A 411 8.55 21.86 11.18
CA LYS A 411 8.61 20.64 10.37
C LYS A 411 8.31 20.89 8.89
N MET A 412 8.18 22.16 8.49
CA MET A 412 7.95 22.56 7.10
C MET A 412 9.30 22.81 6.42
N PRO A 413 9.71 21.95 5.45
CA PRO A 413 10.95 22.17 4.69
C PRO A 413 10.90 23.48 3.90
N LYS A 414 12.06 24.05 3.63
CA LYS A 414 12.28 25.17 2.70
C LYS A 414 13.51 24.90 1.87
N GLN A 415 13.55 25.44 0.65
CA GLN A 415 14.70 25.26 -0.21
C GLN A 415 15.99 25.73 0.47
N GLY A 416 17.02 24.86 0.49
CA GLY A 416 18.32 25.14 1.09
C GLY A 416 18.38 24.97 2.61
N GLU A 417 17.28 24.61 3.25
CA GLU A 417 17.24 24.29 4.69
C GLU A 417 17.04 22.78 4.89
N LYS A 418 17.77 22.21 5.86
CA LYS A 418 17.57 20.82 6.29
C LYS A 418 16.69 20.79 7.52
N VAL A 419 15.54 20.13 7.45
CA VAL A 419 14.64 19.88 8.58
C VAL A 419 14.85 18.47 9.10
N LEU A 420 15.12 18.34 10.39
CA LEU A 420 15.42 17.07 11.04
C LEU A 420 14.19 16.46 11.72
N ASP A 421 14.20 15.13 11.84
CA ASP A 421 13.25 14.35 12.65
C ASP A 421 11.77 14.62 12.28
N ILE A 422 11.44 14.58 11.01
CA ILE A 422 10.05 14.63 10.56
C ILE A 422 9.47 13.21 10.66
N CYS A 423 8.35 13.07 11.35
CA CYS A 423 7.62 11.82 11.51
C CYS A 423 6.14 12.01 11.13
N PRO A 424 5.55 11.06 10.37
CA PRO A 424 6.20 9.92 9.72
C PRO A 424 7.19 10.35 8.63
N SER A 425 7.98 9.41 8.10
CA SER A 425 8.83 9.64 6.93
C SER A 425 8.00 9.75 5.65
N LEU A 426 8.66 9.89 4.51
CA LEU A 426 8.02 9.87 3.19
C LEU A 426 7.26 8.57 2.90
N GLU A 427 7.66 7.45 3.52
CA GLU A 427 6.92 6.19 3.42
C GLU A 427 5.58 6.22 4.17
N GLY A 428 5.35 7.26 4.94
CA GLY A 428 4.12 7.48 5.69
C GLY A 428 3.94 6.58 6.90
N GLY A 429 2.87 6.80 7.64
CA GLY A 429 2.40 5.90 8.70
C GLY A 429 1.91 4.56 8.13
N LYS A 430 1.55 4.54 6.85
CA LYS A 430 1.15 3.42 6.00
C LYS A 430 1.39 3.82 4.55
N ASN A 431 1.72 2.86 3.69
CA ASN A 431 1.90 3.07 2.26
C ASN A 431 0.90 2.20 1.46
N GLN A 432 1.35 1.48 0.44
CA GLN A 432 0.52 0.67 -0.45
C GLN A 432 -0.18 -0.53 0.23
N GLN A 433 0.35 -1.04 1.32
CA GLN A 433 -0.16 -2.23 2.01
C GLN A 433 -1.58 -2.00 2.54
N PRO A 434 -2.61 -2.73 2.04
CA PRO A 434 -3.99 -2.45 2.43
C PRO A 434 -4.34 -3.00 3.81
N ALA A 435 -5.16 -2.24 4.55
CA ALA A 435 -5.81 -2.68 5.77
C ALA A 435 -7.02 -3.59 5.47
N ALA A 436 -7.55 -4.23 6.49
CA ALA A 436 -8.77 -5.03 6.41
C ALA A 436 -9.78 -4.57 7.47
N PHE A 437 -11.08 -4.81 7.23
CA PHE A 437 -12.16 -4.49 8.17
C PHE A 437 -13.01 -5.72 8.48
N SER A 438 -13.31 -5.98 9.75
CA SER A 438 -14.23 -7.05 10.15
C SER A 438 -15.54 -6.49 10.71
N PRO A 439 -16.68 -6.85 10.12
CA PRO A 439 -18.00 -6.47 10.66
C PRO A 439 -18.32 -7.16 11.99
N GLN A 440 -17.66 -8.28 12.31
CA GLN A 440 -17.87 -8.99 13.56
C GLN A 440 -17.23 -8.29 14.77
N THR A 441 -16.13 -7.57 14.55
CA THR A 441 -15.46 -6.81 15.61
C THR A 441 -15.72 -5.31 15.48
N GLY A 442 -16.09 -4.82 14.30
CA GLY A 442 -16.15 -3.40 13.97
C GLY A 442 -14.78 -2.73 13.88
N LEU A 443 -13.70 -3.52 13.80
CA LEU A 443 -12.32 -3.03 13.83
C LEU A 443 -11.65 -3.13 12.47
N PHE A 444 -10.71 -2.20 12.24
CA PHE A 444 -9.80 -2.19 11.12
C PHE A 444 -8.44 -2.78 11.53
N TYR A 445 -7.88 -3.64 10.70
CA TYR A 445 -6.58 -4.30 10.92
C TYR A 445 -5.56 -3.65 10.00
N VAL A 446 -4.66 -2.88 10.58
CA VAL A 446 -3.83 -1.92 9.85
C VAL A 446 -2.36 -2.29 9.95
N PRO A 447 -1.71 -2.62 8.83
CA PRO A 447 -0.25 -2.72 8.75
C PRO A 447 0.35 -1.30 8.70
N THR A 448 1.32 -0.99 9.58
CA THR A 448 1.87 0.36 9.72
C THR A 448 3.38 0.41 9.67
N ASN A 449 3.88 1.61 9.37
CA ASN A 449 5.28 2.00 9.42
C ASN A 449 5.52 2.96 10.60
N ASN A 450 6.70 2.87 11.19
CA ASN A 450 7.16 3.83 12.21
C ASN A 450 8.57 4.26 11.88
N LEU A 451 8.66 5.10 10.84
CA LEU A 451 9.89 5.70 10.34
C LEU A 451 9.78 7.23 10.43
N CYS A 452 10.92 7.88 10.58
CA CYS A 452 11.07 9.33 10.48
C CYS A 452 12.13 9.65 9.43
N MET A 453 12.21 10.91 9.01
CA MET A 453 13.19 11.37 8.01
C MET A 453 13.82 12.69 8.40
N ASP A 454 14.97 12.95 7.84
CA ASP A 454 15.50 14.30 7.66
C ASP A 454 15.19 14.73 6.23
N PHE A 455 14.83 15.99 6.01
CA PHE A 455 14.40 16.44 4.69
C PHE A 455 15.15 17.71 4.27
N GLU A 456 15.67 17.72 3.04
CA GLU A 456 16.38 18.85 2.45
C GLU A 456 15.87 19.09 1.03
N SER A 457 15.12 20.17 0.82
CA SER A 457 14.61 20.55 -0.49
C SER A 457 15.72 21.13 -1.36
N ARG A 458 15.77 20.71 -2.63
CA ARG A 458 16.75 21.16 -3.64
C ARG A 458 16.04 21.57 -4.91
N ALA A 459 16.58 22.56 -5.61
CA ALA A 459 16.05 22.93 -6.91
C ALA A 459 16.28 21.81 -7.93
N VAL A 460 15.27 21.53 -8.74
CA VAL A 460 15.31 20.55 -9.82
C VAL A 460 14.67 21.10 -11.09
N THR A 461 15.18 20.70 -12.25
CA THR A 461 14.60 21.03 -13.55
C THR A 461 13.91 19.81 -14.16
N TYR A 462 12.71 20.00 -14.67
CA TYR A 462 11.97 18.93 -15.35
C TYR A 462 12.65 18.52 -16.66
N ILE A 463 12.94 17.23 -16.77
CA ILE A 463 13.36 16.58 -18.01
C ILE A 463 12.48 15.34 -18.18
N ALA A 464 11.75 15.25 -19.29
CA ALA A 464 10.78 14.18 -19.52
C ALA A 464 11.40 12.77 -19.39
N GLY A 465 10.77 11.92 -18.59
CA GLY A 465 11.20 10.55 -18.36
C GLY A 465 12.44 10.39 -17.47
N THR A 466 12.79 11.43 -16.71
CA THR A 466 13.82 11.36 -15.66
C THR A 466 13.21 11.76 -14.30
N PRO A 467 13.82 11.37 -13.18
CA PRO A 467 13.33 11.75 -11.85
C PRO A 467 13.23 13.28 -11.69
N PHE A 468 12.07 13.74 -11.24
CA PHE A 468 11.73 15.14 -10.96
C PHE A 468 11.40 15.30 -9.47
N ILE A 469 12.30 14.83 -8.60
CA ILE A 469 12.08 14.73 -7.15
C ILE A 469 12.36 16.06 -6.45
N GLY A 470 13.57 16.59 -6.49
CA GLY A 470 13.93 17.88 -5.90
C GLY A 470 14.06 17.88 -4.38
N ALA A 471 14.44 16.75 -3.78
CA ALA A 471 14.76 16.66 -2.36
C ALA A 471 15.68 15.47 -2.06
N LEU A 472 16.34 15.54 -0.89
CA LEU A 472 16.94 14.40 -0.20
C LEU A 472 16.17 14.17 1.10
N ALA A 473 15.82 12.92 1.37
CA ALA A 473 15.03 12.55 2.54
C ALA A 473 15.53 11.23 3.16
N PRO A 474 16.74 11.21 3.76
CA PRO A 474 17.23 10.03 4.45
C PRO A 474 16.33 9.67 5.63
N GLU A 475 15.99 8.39 5.71
CA GLU A 475 15.06 7.87 6.70
C GLU A 475 15.79 7.21 7.88
N LYS A 476 15.08 7.10 8.99
CA LYS A 476 15.54 6.45 10.22
C LYS A 476 14.35 5.87 11.00
N GLY A 477 14.65 4.97 11.96
CA GLY A 477 13.61 4.42 12.83
C GLY A 477 12.88 5.51 13.62
N GLY A 478 11.57 5.38 13.73
CA GLY A 478 10.73 6.25 14.54
C GLY A 478 10.86 5.97 16.05
N PRO A 479 10.13 6.73 16.89
CA PRO A 479 10.22 6.60 18.34
C PRO A 479 9.70 5.24 18.85
N GLY A 480 10.24 4.79 19.99
CA GLY A 480 9.74 3.61 20.70
C GLY A 480 10.44 2.29 20.39
N GLY A 481 11.51 2.29 19.56
CA GLY A 481 12.39 1.11 19.35
C GLY A 481 11.79 0.03 18.45
N TYR A 482 10.78 0.35 17.64
CA TYR A 482 10.19 -0.53 16.61
C TYR A 482 10.01 0.25 15.31
N ARG A 483 9.95 -0.44 14.16
CA ARG A 483 9.80 0.22 12.86
C ARG A 483 8.48 -0.08 12.17
N GLY A 484 7.66 -0.99 12.69
CA GLY A 484 6.32 -1.31 12.20
C GLY A 484 5.41 -1.81 13.31
N GLU A 485 4.12 -1.77 13.07
CA GLU A 485 3.11 -2.33 13.97
C GLU A 485 1.95 -2.86 13.15
N PHE A 486 1.48 -4.05 13.48
CA PHE A 486 0.18 -4.53 13.01
C PHE A 486 -0.84 -4.28 14.11
N MET A 487 -1.88 -3.48 13.85
CA MET A 487 -2.78 -3.04 14.90
C MET A 487 -4.26 -3.17 14.53
N ALA A 488 -5.12 -3.20 15.54
CA ALA A 488 -6.55 -3.01 15.41
C ALA A 488 -6.94 -1.57 15.79
N TRP A 489 -7.77 -0.96 14.94
CA TRP A 489 -8.23 0.41 15.06
C TRP A 489 -9.76 0.48 15.10
N ASP A 490 -10.29 1.26 16.01
CA ASP A 490 -11.70 1.62 16.07
C ASP A 490 -11.93 2.99 15.45
N ALA A 491 -12.52 3.02 14.25
CA ALA A 491 -12.79 4.25 13.51
C ALA A 491 -13.96 5.08 14.07
N THR A 492 -14.76 4.53 15.00
CA THR A 492 -15.84 5.27 15.66
C THR A 492 -15.34 6.13 16.82
N THR A 493 -14.22 5.73 17.41
CA THR A 493 -13.57 6.47 18.49
C THR A 493 -12.25 7.11 18.09
N GLY A 494 -11.69 6.75 16.92
CA GLY A 494 -10.38 7.19 16.49
C GLY A 494 -9.26 6.68 17.39
N ARG A 495 -9.32 5.40 17.82
CA ARG A 495 -8.36 4.85 18.78
C ARG A 495 -7.85 3.47 18.40
N LYS A 496 -6.58 3.25 18.70
CA LYS A 496 -5.96 1.93 18.66
C LYS A 496 -6.50 1.07 19.80
N VAL A 497 -6.95 -0.15 19.46
CA VAL A 497 -7.47 -1.15 20.42
C VAL A 497 -6.35 -2.07 20.90
N TRP A 498 -5.56 -2.59 19.97
CA TRP A 498 -4.35 -3.38 20.26
C TRP A 498 -3.31 -3.21 19.15
N GLY A 499 -2.06 -3.61 19.40
CA GLY A 499 -0.99 -3.58 18.41
C GLY A 499 0.10 -4.61 18.68
N ILE A 500 0.66 -5.16 17.61
CA ILE A 500 1.80 -6.07 17.60
C ILE A 500 2.97 -5.32 16.97
N ARG A 501 3.94 -4.92 17.77
CA ARG A 501 5.15 -4.23 17.30
C ARG A 501 6.08 -5.17 16.56
N GLU A 502 6.63 -4.68 15.46
CA GLU A 502 7.53 -5.42 14.59
C GLU A 502 8.86 -4.67 14.44
N PRO A 503 9.98 -5.42 14.27
CA PRO A 503 11.30 -4.80 14.12
C PRO A 503 11.45 -3.99 12.83
N TYR A 504 10.66 -4.31 11.79
CA TYR A 504 10.65 -3.68 10.48
C TYR A 504 9.24 -3.18 10.12
N PRO A 505 9.09 -2.25 9.17
CA PRO A 505 7.79 -1.85 8.64
C PRO A 505 6.93 -3.07 8.27
N VAL A 506 5.62 -3.01 8.55
CA VAL A 506 4.68 -4.05 8.12
C VAL A 506 4.17 -3.66 6.74
N TRP A 507 4.80 -4.19 5.69
CA TRP A 507 4.57 -3.78 4.30
C TRP A 507 3.69 -4.73 3.50
N GLY A 508 3.34 -5.89 4.06
CA GLY A 508 2.32 -6.81 3.53
C GLY A 508 0.92 -6.36 3.92
N GLY A 509 -0.05 -6.53 3.02
CA GLY A 509 -1.44 -6.21 3.31
C GLY A 509 -2.07 -7.12 4.37
N ALA A 510 -3.22 -6.70 4.89
CA ALA A 510 -4.02 -7.46 5.86
C ALA A 510 -5.14 -8.25 5.17
N LEU A 511 -5.57 -9.33 5.82
CA LEU A 511 -6.78 -10.10 5.55
C LEU A 511 -7.42 -10.45 6.89
N VAL A 512 -8.74 -10.37 7.00
CA VAL A 512 -9.47 -10.86 8.18
C VAL A 512 -10.61 -11.76 7.76
N THR A 513 -10.89 -12.81 8.55
CA THR A 513 -11.91 -13.81 8.23
C THR A 513 -12.99 -13.87 9.30
N ALA A 514 -14.18 -14.40 8.93
CA ALA A 514 -15.27 -14.66 9.86
C ALA A 514 -14.89 -15.68 10.94
N GLY A 515 -13.83 -16.47 10.74
CA GLY A 515 -13.24 -17.32 11.77
C GLY A 515 -12.58 -16.54 12.91
N GLY A 516 -12.46 -15.22 12.82
CA GLY A 516 -11.86 -14.37 13.85
C GLY A 516 -10.34 -14.33 13.83
N VAL A 517 -9.74 -14.58 12.66
CA VAL A 517 -8.28 -14.56 12.44
C VAL A 517 -7.90 -13.45 11.47
N ALA A 518 -6.92 -12.63 11.85
CA ALA A 518 -6.31 -11.63 11.01
C ALA A 518 -4.92 -12.10 10.55
N PHE A 519 -4.65 -12.01 9.23
CA PHE A 519 -3.39 -12.42 8.61
C PHE A 519 -2.63 -11.22 8.10
N TYR A 520 -1.29 -11.25 8.24
CA TYR A 520 -0.38 -10.22 7.71
C TYR A 520 1.02 -10.80 7.47
N GLY A 521 1.82 -10.11 6.67
CA GLY A 521 3.19 -10.48 6.40
C GLY A 521 4.20 -9.41 6.83
N THR A 522 5.45 -9.81 7.08
CA THR A 522 6.53 -8.92 7.53
C THR A 522 7.71 -8.94 6.56
N LEU A 523 8.49 -7.85 6.53
CA LEU A 523 9.64 -7.71 5.63
C LEU A 523 10.75 -8.73 5.91
N ASP A 524 10.92 -9.16 7.15
CA ASP A 524 11.84 -10.24 7.51
C ASP A 524 11.32 -11.64 7.15
N GLY A 525 10.27 -11.73 6.34
CA GLY A 525 9.78 -12.96 5.71
C GLY A 525 8.94 -13.87 6.61
N TRP A 526 8.20 -13.32 7.57
CA TRP A 526 7.19 -14.06 8.30
C TRP A 526 5.79 -13.80 7.74
N PHE A 527 5.03 -14.84 7.53
CA PHE A 527 3.57 -14.78 7.39
C PHE A 527 2.95 -15.18 8.72
N LYS A 528 2.03 -14.37 9.23
CA LYS A 528 1.52 -14.45 10.61
C LYS A 528 0.01 -14.46 10.65
N ALA A 529 -0.55 -15.15 11.66
CA ALA A 529 -1.96 -15.14 12.01
C ALA A 529 -2.13 -14.66 13.46
N ALA A 530 -3.02 -13.69 13.68
CA ALA A 530 -3.35 -13.14 14.98
C ALA A 530 -4.83 -13.28 15.27
N ASP A 531 -5.18 -13.42 16.54
CA ASP A 531 -6.56 -13.32 17.00
C ASP A 531 -7.07 -11.91 16.74
N ALA A 532 -8.15 -11.79 15.98
CA ALA A 532 -8.68 -10.51 15.53
C ALA A 532 -9.20 -9.63 16.68
N ARG A 533 -9.62 -10.20 17.80
CA ARG A 533 -10.15 -9.46 18.97
C ARG A 533 -9.05 -8.98 19.90
N THR A 534 -8.00 -9.79 20.07
CA THR A 534 -7.00 -9.56 21.14
C THR A 534 -5.62 -9.21 20.64
N GLY A 535 -5.33 -9.42 19.36
CA GLY A 535 -3.98 -9.28 18.79
C GLY A 535 -3.02 -10.39 19.22
N LYS A 536 -3.48 -11.44 19.93
CA LYS A 536 -2.62 -12.56 20.29
C LYS A 536 -2.10 -13.26 19.04
N LEU A 537 -0.77 -13.39 18.91
CA LEU A 537 -0.16 -14.16 17.84
C LEU A 537 -0.52 -15.65 18.00
N LEU A 538 -1.15 -16.23 16.99
CA LEU A 538 -1.65 -17.61 16.96
C LEU A 538 -0.69 -18.55 16.22
N TRP A 539 -0.10 -18.04 15.14
CA TRP A 539 0.75 -18.81 14.24
C TRP A 539 1.66 -17.90 13.43
N LYS A 540 2.80 -18.44 13.00
CA LYS A 540 3.72 -17.81 12.05
C LYS A 540 4.48 -18.84 11.24
N PHE A 541 4.80 -18.51 9.98
CA PHE A 541 5.58 -19.34 9.07
C PHE A 541 6.62 -18.49 8.35
N LYS A 542 7.84 -19.00 8.22
CA LYS A 542 8.94 -18.32 7.52
C LYS A 542 8.88 -18.64 6.02
N VAL A 543 8.59 -17.65 5.18
CA VAL A 543 8.42 -17.80 3.72
C VAL A 543 9.68 -17.48 2.90
N GLY A 544 10.80 -17.19 3.57
CA GLY A 544 12.13 -17.04 2.94
C GLY A 544 12.40 -15.67 2.35
N SER A 545 11.46 -15.02 1.70
CA SER A 545 11.56 -13.63 1.22
C SER A 545 10.62 -12.72 1.98
N GLY A 546 10.91 -11.41 2.01
CA GLY A 546 10.02 -10.43 2.62
C GLY A 546 8.64 -10.44 1.98
N VAL A 547 7.60 -10.26 2.82
CA VAL A 547 6.22 -10.21 2.38
C VAL A 547 5.82 -8.75 2.16
N VAL A 548 5.59 -8.41 0.91
CA VAL A 548 5.04 -7.12 0.46
C VAL A 548 3.70 -7.28 -0.27
N GLY A 549 3.28 -8.55 -0.49
CA GLY A 549 2.02 -8.92 -1.11
C GLY A 549 0.86 -8.95 -0.13
N ASN A 550 -0.32 -9.22 -0.67
CA ASN A 550 -1.56 -9.18 0.08
C ASN A 550 -2.14 -10.59 0.22
N PRO A 551 -2.50 -11.04 1.43
CA PRO A 551 -3.11 -12.36 1.61
C PRO A 551 -4.54 -12.39 1.07
N ILE A 552 -4.94 -13.56 0.55
CA ILE A 552 -6.32 -13.90 0.22
C ILE A 552 -6.71 -15.22 0.89
N THR A 553 -8.01 -15.50 0.93
CA THR A 553 -8.52 -16.81 1.34
C THR A 553 -9.61 -17.28 0.38
N TYR A 554 -9.68 -18.58 0.16
CA TYR A 554 -10.61 -19.19 -0.77
C TYR A 554 -11.00 -20.61 -0.34
N ILE A 555 -12.04 -21.17 -0.97
CA ILE A 555 -12.41 -22.57 -0.84
C ILE A 555 -11.78 -23.35 -1.99
N GLY A 556 -11.00 -24.36 -1.68
CA GLY A 556 -10.45 -25.28 -2.68
C GLY A 556 -11.50 -26.25 -3.21
N PRO A 557 -11.20 -26.95 -4.33
CA PRO A 557 -12.09 -27.95 -4.92
C PRO A 557 -12.43 -29.12 -3.96
N ASP A 558 -11.62 -29.35 -2.94
CA ASP A 558 -11.82 -30.32 -1.87
C ASP A 558 -12.72 -29.79 -0.72
N GLY A 559 -13.25 -28.57 -0.86
CA GLY A 559 -14.12 -27.93 0.13
C GLY A 559 -13.40 -27.34 1.33
N LYS A 560 -12.05 -27.37 1.38
CA LYS A 560 -11.27 -26.79 2.47
C LYS A 560 -11.01 -25.30 2.27
N GLN A 561 -10.88 -24.60 3.38
CA GLN A 561 -10.41 -23.21 3.36
C GLN A 561 -8.89 -23.16 3.22
N TYR A 562 -8.43 -22.35 2.27
CA TYR A 562 -7.02 -22.04 2.02
C TYR A 562 -6.74 -20.56 2.23
N VAL A 563 -5.49 -20.26 2.61
CA VAL A 563 -4.96 -18.90 2.66
C VAL A 563 -3.73 -18.83 1.78
N ALA A 564 -3.67 -17.85 0.88
CA ALA A 564 -2.58 -17.69 -0.08
C ALA A 564 -1.88 -16.34 0.09
N ILE A 565 -0.54 -16.30 -0.10
CA ILE A 565 0.29 -15.10 0.03
C ILE A 565 1.49 -15.15 -0.92
N TYR A 566 1.84 -14.02 -1.52
CA TYR A 566 3.11 -13.86 -2.22
C TYR A 566 4.24 -13.51 -1.24
N ALA A 567 5.39 -14.15 -1.42
CA ALA A 567 6.65 -13.82 -0.79
C ALA A 567 7.67 -13.41 -1.86
N GLY A 568 8.06 -12.16 -1.86
CA GLY A 568 8.95 -11.60 -2.86
C GLY A 568 9.17 -10.12 -2.63
N ILE A 569 10.12 -9.79 -1.73
CA ILE A 569 10.44 -8.41 -1.40
C ILE A 569 10.81 -7.60 -2.64
N GLY A 570 10.47 -6.34 -2.67
CA GLY A 570 10.67 -5.42 -3.78
C GLY A 570 9.83 -4.18 -3.57
N GLY A 571 9.58 -3.44 -4.63
CA GLY A 571 8.98 -2.13 -4.52
C GLY A 571 9.91 -1.18 -3.77
N ASP A 572 9.34 -0.17 -3.17
CA ASP A 572 10.09 0.84 -2.41
C ASP A 572 10.91 0.22 -1.27
N MET A 573 10.33 -0.73 -0.54
CA MET A 573 11.05 -1.46 0.52
C MET A 573 12.23 -2.29 0.00
N GLY A 574 12.15 -2.80 -1.23
CA GLY A 574 13.29 -3.47 -1.87
C GLY A 574 14.44 -2.50 -2.17
N LEU A 575 14.13 -1.26 -2.49
CA LEU A 575 15.11 -0.21 -2.70
C LEU A 575 15.81 0.18 -1.38
N LEU A 576 15.08 0.19 -0.25
CA LEU A 576 15.65 0.47 1.07
C LEU A 576 16.66 -0.57 1.56
N ILE A 577 16.53 -1.84 1.11
CA ILE A 577 17.50 -2.89 1.44
C ILE A 577 18.61 -3.04 0.39
N ALA A 578 18.53 -2.30 -0.69
CA ALA A 578 19.40 -2.47 -1.86
C ALA A 578 20.86 -2.11 -1.62
N GLY A 579 21.23 -1.56 -0.47
CA GLY A 579 22.62 -1.28 -0.12
C GLY A 579 23.54 -2.50 -0.25
N ASP A 580 23.04 -3.70 0.03
CA ASP A 580 23.79 -4.97 -0.06
C ASP A 580 23.57 -5.71 -1.41
N VAL A 581 22.49 -5.39 -2.14
CA VAL A 581 22.03 -6.22 -3.27
C VAL A 581 22.33 -5.58 -4.62
N ALA A 582 22.58 -4.28 -4.69
CA ALA A 582 22.73 -3.58 -5.96
C ALA A 582 23.87 -2.56 -5.97
N ALA A 583 25.07 -3.04 -6.24
CA ALA A 583 26.23 -2.18 -6.58
C ALA A 583 25.99 -1.20 -7.75
N ASN A 584 24.88 -1.36 -8.48
CA ASN A 584 24.54 -0.63 -9.69
C ASN A 584 23.31 0.30 -9.56
N LEU A 585 22.77 0.51 -8.35
CA LEU A 585 21.66 1.44 -8.15
C LEU A 585 22.12 2.90 -8.14
N PRO A 586 21.24 3.85 -8.56
CA PRO A 586 21.50 5.28 -8.44
C PRO A 586 21.86 5.68 -7.00
N TYR A 587 22.61 6.78 -6.87
CA TYR A 587 23.17 7.24 -5.58
C TYR A 587 22.09 7.52 -4.51
N ASP A 588 20.98 8.12 -4.89
CA ASP A 588 19.82 8.40 -4.04
C ASP A 588 19.19 7.13 -3.45
N VAL A 589 19.17 6.06 -4.21
CA VAL A 589 18.67 4.75 -3.79
C VAL A 589 19.62 4.09 -2.78
N ARG A 590 20.96 4.29 -2.91
CA ARG A 590 21.93 3.77 -1.96
C ARG A 590 21.84 4.43 -0.58
N GLU A 591 21.55 5.73 -0.54
CA GLU A 591 21.37 6.44 0.73
C GLU A 591 20.13 5.93 1.50
N ARG A 592 19.07 5.52 0.81
CA ARG A 592 17.89 4.88 1.42
C ARG A 592 18.19 3.49 1.98
N GLY A 593 19.12 2.75 1.39
CA GLY A 593 19.51 1.40 1.81
C GLY A 593 20.07 1.28 3.22
N THR A 594 20.38 2.39 3.89
CA THR A 594 20.88 2.42 5.29
C THR A 594 19.75 2.41 6.33
N THR A 595 18.49 2.63 5.94
CA THR A 595 17.34 2.74 6.86
C THR A 595 17.04 1.41 7.56
N LEU A 596 17.24 0.29 6.86
CA LEU A 596 16.99 -1.06 7.34
C LEU A 596 18.23 -1.96 7.19
N PRO A 597 19.38 -1.59 7.77
CA PRO A 597 20.69 -2.19 7.46
C PRO A 597 20.78 -3.69 7.79
N ASP A 598 19.97 -4.17 8.76
CA ASP A 598 19.99 -5.57 9.18
C ASP A 598 18.98 -6.45 8.44
N LEU A 599 18.12 -5.87 7.59
CA LEU A 599 17.04 -6.61 6.94
C LEU A 599 17.58 -7.68 5.98
N SER A 600 18.67 -7.40 5.28
CA SER A 600 19.34 -8.34 4.37
C SER A 600 19.85 -9.63 5.07
N ARG A 601 20.01 -9.60 6.39
CA ARG A 601 20.36 -10.80 7.19
C ARG A 601 19.18 -11.76 7.34
N TRP A 602 17.95 -11.30 7.14
CA TRP A 602 16.72 -12.04 7.40
C TRP A 602 15.93 -12.40 6.15
N THR A 603 16.14 -11.67 5.08
CA THR A 603 15.40 -11.82 3.82
C THR A 603 16.33 -11.63 2.62
N SER A 604 15.92 -12.17 1.48
CA SER A 604 16.58 -12.01 0.18
C SER A 604 15.53 -11.87 -0.91
N TRP A 605 15.96 -11.55 -2.14
CA TRP A 605 15.09 -11.61 -3.30
C TRP A 605 14.41 -12.96 -3.42
N GLY A 606 13.13 -12.97 -3.79
CA GLY A 606 12.33 -14.18 -3.97
C GLY A 606 11.06 -13.90 -4.75
N GLY A 607 10.42 -14.95 -5.24
CA GLY A 607 9.18 -14.84 -5.99
C GLY A 607 8.37 -16.13 -5.88
N MET A 608 7.72 -16.30 -4.74
CA MET A 608 6.96 -17.49 -4.40
C MET A 608 5.55 -17.15 -3.99
N LEU A 609 4.61 -17.98 -4.44
CA LEU A 609 3.29 -18.09 -3.85
C LEU A 609 3.31 -19.24 -2.84
N PHE A 610 2.84 -18.97 -1.64
CA PHE A 610 2.57 -19.97 -0.60
C PHE A 610 1.08 -20.11 -0.38
N VAL A 611 0.62 -21.35 -0.24
CA VAL A 611 -0.77 -21.66 0.06
C VAL A 611 -0.82 -22.57 1.29
N PHE A 612 -1.67 -22.21 2.25
CA PHE A 612 -1.80 -22.85 3.56
C PHE A 612 -3.21 -23.36 3.78
N SER A 613 -3.33 -24.48 4.50
CA SER A 613 -4.60 -25.00 5.04
C SER A 613 -4.36 -25.67 6.39
N LEU A 614 -5.47 -26.09 7.03
CA LEU A 614 -5.45 -26.91 8.24
C LEU A 614 -5.10 -28.35 7.93
#